data_ed300a3e0c2f5937347e57e7c42e5c08
#
_entry.id   ed300a3e0c2f5937347e57e7c42e5c08
#
_cell.length_a   1.000
_cell.length_b   1.000
_cell.length_c   1.000
_cell.angle_alpha   90.00
_cell.angle_beta   90.00
_cell.angle_gamma   90.00
#
_symmetry.space_group_name_H-M   'P 1'
#
loop_
_entity.id
_entity.type
_entity.pdbx_description
1 polymer ?
#
loop_
_entity_poly.entity_id
_entity_poly.type
_entity_poly.pdbx_seq_one_letter_code
_entity_poly.pdbx_strand_id
1 'polypeptide(L)'
;LIEYLESHPLIGEIPAVKEKKNLLAEALDDIKDHYNTSKDRDARIGHKSAEDAFFGYKTHIAMTPERVIVAATVTSGDRGDGPELKSLVEKSKNNGVEVDVIVGDAAYSGKENIAMANTESIELVAKLNPCISQGYRKEEDRFDYNKDAGMFVCPAGHMAIRKARQGKKDVGVNQVMTYFFDVEKCKTCSLRKGCYKDGTKSKSYSVSIKSDEHKAQMEFQDSERFKSLAKVR
;
A
#
# COMPACT_ATOMS: atom_id res chain seq x y z
N LEU A 1 3.59 -4.56 24.97
CA LEU A 1 4.47 -5.56 24.37
C LEU A 1 5.84 -5.58 25.05
N ILE A 2 6.50 -4.42 25.25
CA ILE A 2 7.80 -4.34 25.93
C ILE A 2 7.68 -4.89 27.35
N GLU A 3 6.74 -4.41 28.15
CA GLU A 3 6.46 -4.88 29.50
C GLU A 3 6.16 -6.39 29.55
N TYR A 4 5.42 -6.89 28.55
CA TYR A 4 5.16 -8.33 28.44
C TYR A 4 6.44 -9.13 28.21
N LEU A 5 7.33 -8.67 27.32
CA LEU A 5 8.62 -9.33 27.04
C LEU A 5 9.57 -9.26 28.25
N GLU A 6 9.53 -8.20 29.04
CA GLU A 6 10.30 -8.05 30.28
C GLU A 6 9.82 -8.97 31.38
N SER A 7 8.52 -9.23 31.44
CA SER A 7 7.95 -10.19 32.39
C SER A 7 8.15 -11.67 31.98
N HIS A 8 8.67 -11.94 30.79
CA HIS A 8 8.90 -13.29 30.25
C HIS A 8 10.36 -13.48 29.79
N PRO A 9 11.32 -13.65 30.71
CA PRO A 9 12.76 -13.67 30.39
C PRO A 9 13.16 -14.72 29.33
N LEU A 10 12.50 -15.90 29.33
CA LEU A 10 12.78 -16.97 28.39
C LEU A 10 12.57 -16.54 26.94
N ILE A 11 11.66 -15.59 26.69
CA ILE A 11 11.37 -15.05 25.35
C ILE A 11 12.15 -13.75 25.15
N GLY A 12 12.19 -12.89 26.17
CA GLY A 12 12.83 -11.57 26.10
C GLY A 12 14.34 -11.61 25.90
N GLU A 13 15.02 -12.65 26.40
CA GLU A 13 16.47 -12.81 26.27
C GLU A 13 16.91 -13.54 25.00
N ILE A 14 15.99 -14.03 24.17
CA ILE A 14 16.35 -14.53 22.84
C ILE A 14 16.99 -13.37 22.04
N PRO A 15 18.24 -13.53 21.50
CA PRO A 15 18.97 -12.40 20.91
C PRO A 15 18.18 -11.59 19.88
N ALA A 16 17.47 -12.25 18.96
CA ALA A 16 16.65 -11.59 17.95
C ALA A 16 15.43 -10.84 18.54
N VAL A 17 14.86 -11.33 19.63
CA VAL A 17 13.74 -10.69 20.34
C VAL A 17 14.24 -9.49 21.13
N LYS A 18 15.38 -9.65 21.81
CA LYS A 18 16.03 -8.59 22.59
C LYS A 18 16.42 -7.40 21.69
N GLU A 19 17.02 -7.69 20.53
CA GLU A 19 17.35 -6.65 19.54
C GLU A 19 16.11 -5.86 19.12
N LYS A 20 15.03 -6.55 18.72
CA LYS A 20 13.79 -5.90 18.28
C LYS A 20 13.07 -5.17 19.41
N LYS A 21 13.14 -5.69 20.65
CA LYS A 21 12.62 -5.01 21.85
C LYS A 21 13.36 -3.70 22.08
N ASN A 22 14.70 -3.71 22.00
CA ASN A 22 15.51 -2.51 22.20
C ASN A 22 15.23 -1.44 21.12
N LEU A 23 15.18 -1.84 19.84
CA LEU A 23 14.79 -0.94 18.75
C LEU A 23 13.39 -0.33 18.94
N LEU A 24 12.44 -1.14 19.44
CA LEU A 24 11.10 -0.64 19.73
C LEU A 24 11.10 0.33 20.93
N ALA A 25 11.89 0.07 21.95
CA ALA A 25 12.02 0.97 23.10
C ALA A 25 12.65 2.30 22.69
N GLU A 26 13.72 2.26 21.91
CA GLU A 26 14.39 3.45 21.36
C GLU A 26 13.43 4.28 20.50
N ALA A 27 12.71 3.63 19.58
CA ALA A 27 11.71 4.31 18.77
C ALA A 27 10.57 4.94 19.58
N LEU A 28 10.14 4.29 20.67
CA LEU A 28 9.12 4.85 21.58
C LEU A 28 9.64 6.04 22.37
N ASP A 29 10.90 6.02 22.79
CA ASP A 29 11.51 7.14 23.51
C ASP A 29 11.73 8.33 22.56
N ASP A 30 12.20 8.09 21.34
CA ASP A 30 12.28 9.11 20.27
C ASP A 30 10.92 9.75 19.99
N ILE A 31 9.86 8.93 19.89
CA ILE A 31 8.48 9.42 19.70
C ILE A 31 8.05 10.27 20.90
N LYS A 32 8.27 9.83 22.13
CA LYS A 32 7.91 10.58 23.33
C LYS A 32 8.66 11.90 23.41
N ASP A 33 9.95 11.88 23.13
CA ASP A 33 10.78 13.09 23.13
C ASP A 33 10.30 14.09 22.09
N HIS A 34 10.03 13.65 20.86
CA HIS A 34 9.49 14.53 19.82
C HIS A 34 8.11 15.08 20.18
N TYR A 35 7.19 14.27 20.68
CA TYR A 35 5.85 14.73 21.05
C TYR A 35 5.86 15.61 22.31
N ASN A 36 6.72 15.32 23.28
CA ASN A 36 6.77 16.07 24.55
C ASN A 36 7.60 17.35 24.44
N THR A 37 8.62 17.38 23.59
CA THR A 37 9.53 18.53 23.45
C THR A 37 9.19 19.40 22.24
N SER A 38 8.49 18.87 21.25
CA SER A 38 8.09 19.65 20.07
C SER A 38 7.07 20.72 20.45
N LYS A 39 7.39 21.97 20.11
CA LYS A 39 6.45 23.10 20.16
C LYS A 39 5.36 22.99 19.11
N ASP A 40 5.61 22.21 18.05
CA ASP A 40 4.70 21.99 16.93
C ASP A 40 3.88 20.73 17.16
N ARG A 41 2.62 20.93 17.58
CA ARG A 41 1.69 19.85 17.89
C ARG A 41 1.05 19.22 16.66
N ASP A 42 1.20 19.81 15.48
CA ASP A 42 0.62 19.33 14.23
C ASP A 42 1.60 18.46 13.42
N ALA A 43 2.89 18.52 13.75
CA ALA A 43 3.88 17.63 13.17
C ALA A 43 3.59 16.16 13.53
N ARG A 44 3.84 15.25 12.60
CA ARG A 44 3.63 13.80 12.75
C ARG A 44 4.81 13.03 12.18
N ILE A 45 4.95 11.78 12.64
CA ILE A 45 5.94 10.86 12.08
C ILE A 45 5.48 10.39 10.72
N GLY A 46 6.31 10.60 9.72
CA GLY A 46 6.17 10.06 8.39
C GLY A 46 7.30 9.11 8.04
N HIS A 47 7.15 8.33 6.97
CA HIS A 47 8.15 7.40 6.50
C HIS A 47 8.54 7.73 5.05
N LYS A 48 9.84 7.72 4.76
CA LYS A 48 10.38 7.77 3.41
C LYS A 48 10.58 6.36 2.84
N SER A 49 10.90 5.42 3.71
CA SER A 49 11.05 4.00 3.41
C SER A 49 10.60 3.17 4.61
N ALA A 50 10.72 1.84 4.55
CA ALA A 50 10.45 0.96 5.69
C ALA A 50 11.39 1.21 6.89
N GLU A 51 12.57 1.77 6.63
CA GLU A 51 13.65 1.95 7.60
C GLU A 51 13.95 3.42 7.90
N ASP A 52 13.42 4.35 7.09
CA ASP A 52 13.69 5.80 7.22
C ASP A 52 12.41 6.56 7.57
N ALA A 53 12.37 7.09 8.79
CA ALA A 53 11.28 7.89 9.33
C ALA A 53 11.73 9.33 9.55
N PHE A 54 10.79 10.26 9.56
CA PHE A 54 11.02 11.66 9.91
C PHE A 54 9.85 12.19 10.73
N PHE A 55 10.09 13.19 11.53
CA PHE A 55 9.05 13.93 12.25
C PHE A 55 8.86 15.30 11.62
N GLY A 56 7.62 15.63 11.23
CA GLY A 56 7.34 16.92 10.59
C GLY A 56 6.20 16.85 9.56
N TYR A 57 6.47 17.46 8.41
CA TYR A 57 5.49 17.65 7.34
C TYR A 57 6.00 17.09 6.02
N LYS A 58 5.04 16.77 5.14
CA LYS A 58 5.30 16.49 3.72
C LYS A 58 4.85 17.65 2.87
N THR A 59 5.63 17.95 1.84
CA THR A 59 5.24 18.89 0.79
C THR A 59 4.95 18.12 -0.48
N HIS A 60 3.72 18.24 -0.96
CA HIS A 60 3.27 17.71 -2.24
C HIS A 60 3.32 18.82 -3.27
N ILE A 61 3.96 18.57 -4.41
CA ILE A 61 4.23 19.60 -5.42
C ILE A 61 3.72 19.11 -6.77
N ALA A 62 2.99 19.96 -7.48
CA ALA A 62 2.71 19.81 -8.90
C ALA A 62 3.60 20.79 -9.69
N MET A 63 4.22 20.29 -10.76
CA MET A 63 5.08 21.10 -11.64
C MET A 63 4.83 20.77 -13.11
N THR A 64 5.12 21.74 -13.96
CA THR A 64 5.10 21.54 -15.42
C THR A 64 6.35 20.77 -15.88
N PRO A 65 6.38 20.29 -17.15
CA PRO A 65 7.58 19.68 -17.73
C PRO A 65 8.82 20.60 -17.69
N GLU A 66 8.61 21.93 -17.74
CA GLU A 66 9.65 22.95 -17.64
C GLU A 66 10.11 23.17 -16.19
N ARG A 67 9.60 22.36 -15.24
CA ARG A 67 9.91 22.43 -13.80
C ARG A 67 9.43 23.70 -13.10
N VAL A 68 8.38 24.32 -13.62
CA VAL A 68 7.69 25.41 -12.91
C VAL A 68 6.70 24.81 -11.92
N ILE A 69 6.81 25.17 -10.65
CA ILE A 69 5.86 24.73 -9.60
C ILE A 69 4.55 25.50 -9.82
N VAL A 70 3.48 24.78 -10.04
CA VAL A 70 2.14 25.32 -10.31
C VAL A 70 1.18 25.13 -9.15
N ALA A 71 1.45 24.17 -8.27
CA ALA A 71 0.69 23.99 -7.04
C ALA A 71 1.56 23.33 -5.96
N ALA A 72 1.24 23.61 -4.71
CA ALA A 72 1.81 22.94 -3.56
C ALA A 72 0.77 22.74 -2.45
N THR A 73 0.91 21.64 -1.71
CA THR A 73 0.12 21.34 -0.51
C THR A 73 1.06 20.80 0.56
N VAL A 74 0.89 21.27 1.79
CA VAL A 74 1.65 20.78 2.95
C VAL A 74 0.71 19.99 3.82
N THR A 75 1.12 18.78 4.21
CA THR A 75 0.39 17.91 5.14
C THR A 75 1.28 17.47 6.27
N SER A 76 0.69 16.97 7.35
CA SER A 76 1.46 16.29 8.40
C SER A 76 2.15 15.03 7.85
N GLY A 77 3.26 14.61 8.46
CA GLY A 77 4.12 13.53 7.96
C GLY A 77 3.42 12.18 7.78
N ASP A 78 2.38 11.90 8.56
CA ASP A 78 1.59 10.66 8.53
C ASP A 78 0.61 10.56 7.36
N ARG A 79 0.35 11.66 6.65
CA ARG A 79 -0.61 11.67 5.53
C ARG A 79 -0.04 10.97 4.29
N GLY A 80 -0.90 10.19 3.62
CA GLY A 80 -0.57 9.57 2.33
C GLY A 80 -0.62 10.57 1.18
N ASP A 81 0.16 10.33 0.14
CA ASP A 81 0.28 11.26 -1.00
C ASP A 81 -0.95 11.22 -1.92
N GLY A 82 -1.55 10.02 -2.08
CA GLY A 82 -2.68 9.81 -3.02
C GLY A 82 -3.85 10.78 -2.85
N PRO A 83 -4.38 11.01 -1.64
CA PRO A 83 -5.50 11.91 -1.39
C PRO A 83 -5.24 13.37 -1.80
N GLU A 84 -3.98 13.79 -1.87
CA GLU A 84 -3.61 15.18 -2.17
C GLU A 84 -3.70 15.53 -3.66
N LEU A 85 -3.86 14.53 -4.55
CA LEU A 85 -3.90 14.75 -6.00
C LEU A 85 -4.99 15.72 -6.40
N LYS A 86 -6.19 15.53 -5.88
CA LYS A 86 -7.33 16.40 -6.20
C LYS A 86 -7.05 17.86 -5.85
N SER A 87 -6.53 18.11 -4.66
CA SER A 87 -6.16 19.46 -4.20
C SER A 87 -5.08 20.09 -5.10
N LEU A 88 -4.08 19.31 -5.52
CA LEU A 88 -3.03 19.79 -6.42
C LEU A 88 -3.59 20.15 -7.80
N VAL A 89 -4.50 19.34 -8.35
CA VAL A 89 -5.14 19.62 -9.64
C VAL A 89 -6.00 20.89 -9.57
N GLU A 90 -6.84 21.01 -8.54
CA GLU A 90 -7.68 22.20 -8.32
C GLU A 90 -6.84 23.47 -8.19
N LYS A 91 -5.75 23.43 -7.41
CA LYS A 91 -4.83 24.57 -7.25
C LYS A 91 -4.11 24.90 -8.56
N SER A 92 -3.67 23.92 -9.33
CA SER A 92 -3.04 24.15 -10.64
C SER A 92 -3.99 24.83 -11.59
N LYS A 93 -5.25 24.38 -11.68
CA LYS A 93 -6.28 25.02 -12.51
C LYS A 93 -6.58 26.43 -12.05
N ASN A 94 -6.67 26.68 -10.74
CA ASN A 94 -6.89 28.01 -10.18
C ASN A 94 -5.72 28.98 -10.48
N ASN A 95 -4.52 28.46 -10.69
CA ASN A 95 -3.35 29.21 -11.12
C ASN A 95 -3.25 29.35 -12.65
N GLY A 96 -4.31 29.02 -13.38
CA GLY A 96 -4.42 29.23 -14.83
C GLY A 96 -3.76 28.12 -15.67
N VAL A 97 -3.44 26.97 -15.08
CA VAL A 97 -2.87 25.84 -15.81
C VAL A 97 -3.98 24.93 -16.33
N GLU A 98 -4.00 24.66 -17.62
CA GLU A 98 -4.82 23.60 -18.21
C GLU A 98 -4.16 22.26 -17.94
N VAL A 99 -4.90 21.31 -17.35
CA VAL A 99 -4.37 20.02 -16.91
C VAL A 99 -5.01 18.91 -17.73
N ASP A 100 -4.30 18.44 -18.75
CA ASP A 100 -4.72 17.33 -19.62
C ASP A 100 -4.08 16.00 -19.20
N VAL A 101 -2.88 16.06 -18.65
CA VAL A 101 -2.07 14.89 -18.28
C VAL A 101 -1.45 15.08 -16.90
N ILE A 102 -1.54 14.06 -16.08
CA ILE A 102 -0.86 14.00 -14.79
C ILE A 102 0.10 12.81 -14.79
N VAL A 103 1.38 13.07 -14.51
CA VAL A 103 2.38 12.01 -14.35
C VAL A 103 2.78 11.93 -12.88
N GLY A 104 2.49 10.80 -12.25
CA GLY A 104 2.74 10.57 -10.83
C GLY A 104 3.31 9.20 -10.52
N ASP A 105 3.59 8.95 -9.24
CA ASP A 105 3.98 7.62 -8.78
C ASP A 105 2.76 6.72 -8.47
N ALA A 106 3.06 5.50 -8.03
CA ALA A 106 2.02 4.52 -7.72
C ALA A 106 1.11 4.92 -6.54
N ALA A 107 1.51 5.88 -5.70
CA ALA A 107 0.67 6.39 -4.62
C ALA A 107 -0.60 7.09 -5.15
N TYR A 108 -0.51 7.67 -6.34
CA TYR A 108 -1.64 8.36 -6.98
C TYR A 108 -2.58 7.43 -7.76
N SER A 109 -2.29 6.14 -7.87
CA SER A 109 -3.10 5.16 -8.61
C SER A 109 -4.34 4.64 -7.84
N GLY A 110 -4.75 5.34 -6.81
CA GLY A 110 -5.97 4.99 -6.06
C GLY A 110 -7.24 5.13 -6.91
N LYS A 111 -8.25 4.30 -6.63
CA LYS A 111 -9.52 4.28 -7.37
C LYS A 111 -10.15 5.67 -7.48
N GLU A 112 -10.15 6.43 -6.39
CA GLU A 112 -10.74 7.78 -6.35
C GLU A 112 -10.02 8.74 -7.30
N ASN A 113 -8.69 8.68 -7.36
CA ASN A 113 -7.89 9.50 -8.26
C ASN A 113 -8.12 9.15 -9.73
N ILE A 114 -8.21 7.84 -10.05
CA ILE A 114 -8.52 7.39 -11.41
C ILE A 114 -9.94 7.83 -11.82
N ALA A 115 -10.91 7.69 -10.92
CA ALA A 115 -12.29 8.13 -11.17
C ALA A 115 -12.38 9.65 -11.38
N MET A 116 -11.67 10.43 -10.55
CA MET A 116 -11.59 11.88 -10.68
C MET A 116 -10.97 12.26 -12.04
N ALA A 117 -9.83 11.67 -12.40
CA ALA A 117 -9.16 11.94 -13.66
C ALA A 117 -10.06 11.61 -14.87
N ASN A 118 -10.75 10.47 -14.83
CA ASN A 118 -11.71 10.09 -15.88
C ASN A 118 -12.88 11.09 -15.98
N THR A 119 -13.42 11.56 -14.85
CA THR A 119 -14.51 12.52 -14.81
C THR A 119 -14.10 13.87 -15.40
N GLU A 120 -12.87 14.29 -15.19
CA GLU A 120 -12.31 15.55 -15.65
C GLU A 120 -11.60 15.45 -17.01
N SER A 121 -11.67 14.26 -17.65
CA SER A 121 -11.00 13.98 -18.95
C SER A 121 -9.48 14.17 -18.90
N ILE A 122 -8.85 13.87 -17.77
CA ILE A 122 -7.41 13.96 -17.52
C ILE A 122 -6.77 12.57 -17.68
N GLU A 123 -5.69 12.47 -18.43
CA GLU A 123 -4.89 11.24 -18.52
C GLU A 123 -4.02 11.08 -17.25
N LEU A 124 -4.36 10.14 -16.38
CA LEU A 124 -3.55 9.84 -15.18
C LEU A 124 -2.48 8.78 -15.48
N VAL A 125 -1.24 9.20 -15.63
CA VAL A 125 -0.06 8.34 -15.85
C VAL A 125 0.57 8.00 -14.49
N ALA A 126 -0.07 7.08 -13.78
CA ALA A 126 0.41 6.51 -12.53
C ALA A 126 0.31 4.98 -12.60
N LYS A 127 1.43 4.29 -12.38
CA LYS A 127 1.44 2.82 -12.35
C LYS A 127 0.58 2.34 -11.19
N LEU A 128 -0.23 1.33 -11.44
CA LEU A 128 -1.00 0.70 -10.37
C LEU A 128 -0.07 0.18 -9.27
N ASN A 129 -0.45 0.44 -8.03
CA ASN A 129 0.26 -0.10 -6.89
C ASN A 129 0.30 -1.65 -7.02
N PRO A 130 1.45 -2.30 -6.79
CA PRO A 130 1.58 -3.76 -6.82
C PRO A 130 0.54 -4.49 -5.98
N CYS A 131 0.08 -3.90 -4.89
CA CYS A 131 -1.01 -4.44 -4.08
C CYS A 131 -2.33 -4.63 -4.86
N ILE A 132 -2.58 -3.79 -5.86
CA ILE A 132 -3.77 -3.84 -6.71
C ILE A 132 -3.56 -4.84 -7.86
N SER A 133 -2.38 -4.81 -8.49
CA SER A 133 -2.08 -5.63 -9.67
C SER A 133 -1.68 -7.07 -9.34
N GLN A 134 -0.92 -7.27 -8.27
CA GLN A 134 -0.29 -8.55 -7.91
C GLN A 134 -0.68 -9.07 -6.52
N GLY A 135 -1.34 -8.26 -5.68
CA GLY A 135 -1.46 -8.50 -4.25
C GLY A 135 -0.14 -8.18 -3.53
N TYR A 136 -0.07 -8.50 -2.23
CA TYR A 136 1.12 -8.21 -1.40
C TYR A 136 2.25 -9.25 -1.53
N ARG A 137 2.22 -10.13 -2.55
CA ARG A 137 3.16 -11.25 -2.65
C ARG A 137 4.09 -11.10 -3.84
N LYS A 138 5.32 -11.57 -3.66
CA LYS A 138 6.29 -11.74 -4.74
C LYS A 138 5.76 -12.76 -5.75
N GLU A 139 6.22 -12.68 -6.98
CA GLU A 139 5.77 -13.56 -8.07
C GLU A 139 6.03 -15.04 -7.76
N GLU A 140 7.15 -15.34 -7.12
CA GLU A 140 7.56 -16.68 -6.66
C GLU A 140 6.63 -17.28 -5.58
N ASP A 141 5.92 -16.42 -4.83
CA ASP A 141 4.96 -16.81 -3.78
C ASP A 141 3.51 -16.80 -4.28
N ARG A 142 3.29 -16.68 -5.58
CA ARG A 142 1.95 -16.62 -6.15
C ARG A 142 1.23 -17.93 -6.01
N PHE A 143 -0.08 -17.82 -5.78
CA PHE A 143 -1.02 -18.91 -5.82
C PHE A 143 -1.69 -18.93 -7.19
N ASP A 144 -1.81 -20.09 -7.81
CA ASP A 144 -2.41 -20.25 -9.12
C ASP A 144 -3.93 -20.22 -9.04
N TYR A 145 -4.56 -19.52 -9.97
CA TYR A 145 -6.02 -19.47 -10.04
C TYR A 145 -6.55 -20.58 -10.95
N ASN A 146 -7.26 -21.53 -10.34
CA ASN A 146 -8.02 -22.54 -11.09
C ASN A 146 -9.34 -21.92 -11.57
N LYS A 147 -9.48 -21.72 -12.88
CA LYS A 147 -10.64 -21.06 -13.49
C LYS A 147 -11.91 -21.91 -13.36
N ASP A 148 -11.79 -23.22 -13.48
CA ASP A 148 -12.93 -24.14 -13.46
C ASP A 148 -13.56 -24.24 -12.06
N ALA A 149 -12.72 -24.31 -11.03
CA ALA A 149 -13.17 -24.32 -9.64
C ALA A 149 -13.47 -22.91 -9.09
N GLY A 150 -12.99 -21.84 -9.75
CA GLY A 150 -13.09 -20.48 -9.25
C GLY A 150 -12.35 -20.26 -7.92
N MET A 151 -11.26 -21.02 -7.70
CA MET A 151 -10.49 -21.08 -6.45
C MET A 151 -8.98 -20.95 -6.73
N PHE A 152 -8.25 -20.49 -5.73
CA PHE A 152 -6.78 -20.49 -5.78
C PHE A 152 -6.19 -21.81 -5.29
N VAL A 153 -5.10 -22.22 -5.91
CA VAL A 153 -4.26 -23.37 -5.55
C VAL A 153 -2.93 -22.82 -5.04
N CYS A 154 -2.48 -23.28 -3.87
CA CYS A 154 -1.20 -22.85 -3.31
C CYS A 154 -0.01 -23.56 -4.02
N PRO A 155 1.23 -23.06 -3.86
CA PRO A 155 2.42 -23.68 -4.46
C PRO A 155 2.62 -25.17 -4.10
N ALA A 156 2.06 -25.64 -2.98
CA ALA A 156 2.06 -27.05 -2.60
C ALA A 156 0.92 -27.88 -3.23
N GLY A 157 0.17 -27.32 -4.17
CA GLY A 157 -0.92 -28.01 -4.88
C GLY A 157 -2.24 -28.12 -4.12
N HIS A 158 -2.40 -27.45 -2.97
CA HIS A 158 -3.67 -27.49 -2.23
C HIS A 158 -4.61 -26.37 -2.69
N MET A 159 -5.83 -26.73 -3.03
CA MET A 159 -6.89 -25.80 -3.41
C MET A 159 -7.52 -25.18 -2.16
N ALA A 160 -7.93 -23.91 -2.26
CA ALA A 160 -8.72 -23.24 -1.24
C ALA A 160 -10.06 -23.96 -1.05
N ILE A 161 -10.52 -24.06 0.21
CA ILE A 161 -11.75 -24.79 0.57
C ILE A 161 -12.99 -23.89 0.60
N ARG A 162 -12.78 -22.56 0.72
CA ARG A 162 -13.84 -21.55 0.67
C ARG A 162 -13.29 -20.18 0.30
N LYS A 163 -14.17 -19.27 -0.11
CA LYS A 163 -13.85 -17.88 -0.36
C LYS A 163 -14.88 -16.94 0.27
N ALA A 164 -14.47 -15.74 0.62
CA ALA A 164 -15.33 -14.70 1.14
C ALA A 164 -14.89 -13.32 0.63
N ARG A 165 -15.88 -12.49 0.29
CA ARG A 165 -15.63 -11.10 -0.06
C ARG A 165 -15.54 -10.27 1.22
N GLN A 166 -14.54 -9.40 1.30
CA GLN A 166 -14.33 -8.48 2.42
C GLN A 166 -14.28 -7.03 1.90
N GLY A 167 -14.68 -6.10 2.75
CA GLY A 167 -14.76 -4.68 2.43
C GLY A 167 -16.16 -4.21 2.02
N LYS A 168 -16.47 -2.95 2.31
CA LYS A 168 -17.74 -2.31 1.94
C LYS A 168 -17.72 -1.89 0.47
N LYS A 169 -18.84 -2.06 -0.23
CA LYS A 169 -18.95 -1.85 -1.67
C LYS A 169 -18.77 -0.38 -2.09
N ASP A 170 -19.12 0.57 -1.23
CA ASP A 170 -19.28 1.99 -1.59
C ASP A 170 -18.27 2.93 -0.90
N VAL A 171 -17.19 2.40 -0.36
CA VAL A 171 -16.17 3.19 0.34
C VAL A 171 -14.88 3.16 -0.47
N GLY A 172 -14.70 4.01 -1.48
CA GLY A 172 -13.46 4.31 -2.23
C GLY A 172 -12.28 3.32 -2.22
N VAL A 173 -12.38 2.24 -1.45
CA VAL A 173 -11.38 1.19 -1.23
C VAL A 173 -11.78 -0.06 -1.98
N ASN A 174 -10.84 -0.71 -2.64
CA ASN A 174 -11.09 -1.98 -3.31
C ASN A 174 -11.55 -3.05 -2.34
N GLN A 175 -12.60 -3.77 -2.72
CA GLN A 175 -12.97 -4.99 -2.03
C GLN A 175 -11.90 -6.06 -2.21
N VAL A 176 -11.77 -6.95 -1.23
CA VAL A 176 -10.82 -8.06 -1.25
C VAL A 176 -11.60 -9.38 -1.27
N MET A 177 -11.21 -10.29 -2.16
CA MET A 177 -11.64 -11.67 -2.12
C MET A 177 -10.60 -12.48 -1.36
N THR A 178 -11.01 -13.06 -0.24
CA THR A 178 -10.15 -13.88 0.61
C THR A 178 -10.50 -15.36 0.40
N TYR A 179 -9.49 -16.15 0.08
CA TYR A 179 -9.55 -17.60 -0.12
C TYR A 179 -8.94 -18.28 1.11
N PHE A 180 -9.60 -19.26 1.65
CA PHE A 180 -9.20 -19.96 2.87
C PHE A 180 -8.76 -21.39 2.54
N PHE A 181 -7.68 -21.82 3.17
CA PHE A 181 -7.06 -23.13 2.97
C PHE A 181 -7.24 -24.01 4.20
N ASP A 182 -7.18 -25.31 3.97
CA ASP A 182 -7.23 -26.30 5.03
C ASP A 182 -5.96 -26.22 5.89
N VAL A 183 -6.12 -25.84 7.15
CA VAL A 183 -5.02 -25.65 8.10
C VAL A 183 -4.30 -26.96 8.42
N GLU A 184 -5.03 -28.09 8.44
CA GLU A 184 -4.42 -29.38 8.74
C GLU A 184 -3.40 -29.77 7.67
N LYS A 185 -3.70 -29.47 6.40
CA LYS A 185 -2.75 -29.66 5.29
C LYS A 185 -1.56 -28.68 5.40
N CYS A 186 -1.80 -27.46 5.88
CA CYS A 186 -0.73 -26.48 6.07
C CYS A 186 0.25 -26.84 7.19
N LYS A 187 -0.20 -27.50 8.24
CA LYS A 187 0.63 -27.97 9.37
C LYS A 187 1.70 -28.98 8.94
N THR A 188 1.36 -29.84 8.00
CA THR A 188 2.23 -30.91 7.50
C THR A 188 2.91 -30.59 6.16
N CYS A 189 2.69 -29.37 5.62
CA CYS A 189 3.18 -28.95 4.32
C CYS A 189 4.72 -28.81 4.28
N SER A 190 5.36 -29.36 3.27
CA SER A 190 6.82 -29.21 3.06
C SER A 190 7.25 -27.76 2.78
N LEU A 191 6.34 -26.94 2.19
CA LEU A 191 6.54 -25.52 1.88
C LEU A 191 6.00 -24.59 2.97
N ARG A 192 5.81 -25.08 4.20
CA ARG A 192 5.20 -24.27 5.27
C ARG A 192 6.08 -23.12 5.76
N LYS A 193 7.41 -23.24 5.61
CA LYS A 193 8.36 -22.22 6.07
C LYS A 193 8.14 -20.92 5.30
N GLY A 194 7.83 -19.82 6.02
CA GLY A 194 7.48 -18.52 5.44
C GLY A 194 6.04 -18.42 4.92
N CYS A 195 5.32 -19.55 4.79
CA CYS A 195 3.92 -19.58 4.32
C CYS A 195 2.91 -19.76 5.45
N TYR A 196 3.14 -20.68 6.37
CA TYR A 196 2.25 -20.98 7.50
C TYR A 196 2.98 -20.80 8.83
N LYS A 197 2.36 -20.12 9.77
CA LYS A 197 2.86 -19.95 11.14
C LYS A 197 2.18 -20.94 12.07
N ASP A 198 2.97 -21.71 12.80
CA ASP A 198 2.45 -22.69 13.78
C ASP A 198 1.53 -22.02 14.80
N GLY A 199 0.47 -22.71 15.16
CA GLY A 199 -0.55 -22.21 16.09
C GLY A 199 -1.63 -21.30 15.46
N THR A 200 -1.53 -20.91 14.20
CA THR A 200 -2.58 -20.13 13.55
C THR A 200 -3.82 -20.99 13.26
N LYS A 201 -4.99 -20.42 13.52
CA LYS A 201 -6.29 -21.09 13.31
C LYS A 201 -6.79 -21.03 11.86
N SER A 202 -6.13 -20.25 11.01
CA SER A 202 -6.53 -20.07 9.61
C SER A 202 -5.33 -19.81 8.72
N LYS A 203 -5.40 -20.25 7.47
CA LYS A 203 -4.52 -19.86 6.39
C LYS A 203 -5.36 -19.26 5.28
N SER A 204 -5.03 -18.06 4.85
CA SER A 204 -5.76 -17.38 3.80
C SER A 204 -4.82 -16.76 2.76
N TYR A 205 -5.38 -16.55 1.57
CA TYR A 205 -4.79 -15.80 0.48
C TYR A 205 -5.81 -14.79 -0.01
N SER A 206 -5.45 -13.51 -0.02
CA SER A 206 -6.36 -12.44 -0.38
C SER A 206 -5.91 -11.77 -1.67
N VAL A 207 -6.87 -11.49 -2.56
CA VAL A 207 -6.67 -10.76 -3.79
C VAL A 207 -7.64 -9.58 -3.86
N SER A 208 -7.16 -8.43 -4.31
CA SER A 208 -8.02 -7.27 -4.52
C SER A 208 -8.98 -7.55 -5.68
N ILE A 209 -10.26 -7.23 -5.47
CA ILE A 209 -11.25 -7.22 -6.55
C ILE A 209 -11.01 -5.95 -7.34
N LYS A 210 -10.49 -6.08 -8.54
CA LYS A 210 -10.22 -4.94 -9.41
C LYS A 210 -11.53 -4.28 -9.82
N SER A 211 -11.64 -2.99 -9.55
CA SER A 211 -12.73 -2.17 -10.07
C SER A 211 -12.59 -1.94 -11.57
N ASP A 212 -13.62 -1.44 -12.22
CA ASP A 212 -13.56 -1.15 -13.65
C ASP A 212 -12.56 -0.03 -13.96
N GLU A 213 -12.40 0.95 -13.04
CA GLU A 213 -11.37 1.98 -13.12
C GLU A 213 -9.95 1.37 -13.12
N HIS A 214 -9.69 0.39 -12.25
CA HIS A 214 -8.39 -0.27 -12.21
C HIS A 214 -8.14 -1.16 -13.43
N LYS A 215 -9.18 -1.78 -13.99
CA LYS A 215 -9.04 -2.55 -15.24
C LYS A 215 -8.68 -1.64 -16.42
N ALA A 216 -9.41 -0.53 -16.57
CA ALA A 216 -9.12 0.47 -17.57
C ALA A 216 -7.70 1.05 -17.42
N GLN A 217 -7.28 1.33 -16.19
CA GLN A 217 -5.93 1.80 -15.89
C GLN A 217 -4.86 0.75 -16.23
N MET A 218 -5.13 -0.54 -16.02
CA MET A 218 -4.21 -1.62 -16.44
C MET A 218 -4.03 -1.65 -17.95
N GLU A 219 -5.14 -1.56 -18.70
CA GLU A 219 -5.10 -1.51 -20.18
C GLU A 219 -4.36 -0.26 -20.67
N PHE A 220 -4.62 0.89 -20.05
CA PHE A 220 -3.91 2.12 -20.37
C PHE A 220 -2.41 2.00 -20.06
N GLN A 221 -2.02 1.41 -18.94
CA GLN A 221 -0.63 1.22 -18.52
C GLN A 221 0.19 0.39 -19.53
N ASP A 222 -0.44 -0.52 -20.27
CA ASP A 222 0.20 -1.34 -21.30
C ASP A 222 0.36 -0.60 -22.66
N SER A 223 -0.30 0.54 -22.80
CA SER A 223 -0.26 1.34 -24.04
C SER A 223 1.08 2.04 -24.28
N GLU A 224 1.42 2.27 -25.55
CA GLU A 224 2.59 3.07 -25.93
C GLU A 224 2.46 4.54 -25.48
N ARG A 225 1.24 5.07 -25.43
CA ARG A 225 0.95 6.41 -24.94
C ARG A 225 1.39 6.55 -23.48
N PHE A 226 0.96 5.63 -22.60
CA PHE A 226 1.38 5.61 -21.19
C PHE A 226 2.90 5.54 -21.06
N LYS A 227 3.53 4.61 -21.79
CA LYS A 227 4.99 4.39 -21.73
C LYS A 227 5.78 5.62 -22.17
N SER A 228 5.28 6.37 -23.15
CA SER A 228 5.90 7.61 -23.61
C SER A 228 5.80 8.72 -22.57
N LEU A 229 4.61 8.93 -22.00
CA LEU A 229 4.35 9.95 -20.98
C LEU A 229 5.08 9.66 -19.67
N ALA A 230 5.17 8.41 -19.27
CA ALA A 230 5.88 8.00 -18.04
C ALA A 230 7.39 8.33 -18.05
N LYS A 231 7.99 8.59 -19.21
CA LYS A 231 9.39 8.99 -19.35
C LYS A 231 9.64 10.46 -18.99
N VAL A 232 8.60 11.28 -18.88
CA VAL A 232 8.70 12.70 -18.56
C VAL A 232 9.04 12.94 -17.08
N ARG A 233 8.84 11.94 -16.24
CA ARG A 233 9.11 12.01 -14.79
C ARG A 233 10.58 11.98 -14.42
#